data_90daa3b34edab98ba53ca79aad9eaae6
#
_entry.id   90daa3b34edab98ba53ca79aad9eaae6
#
_cell.length_a   1.000
_cell.length_b   1.000
_cell.length_c   1.000
_cell.angle_alpha   90.00
_cell.angle_beta   90.00
_cell.angle_gamma   90.00
#
_symmetry.space_group_name_H-M   'P 1'
#
loop_
_entity.id
_entity.type
_entity.pdbx_description
1 polymer ?
#
loop_
_entity_poly.entity_id
_entity_poly.type
_entity_poly.pdbx_seq_one_letter_code
_entity_poly.pdbx_strand_id
1 'polypeptide(L)'
;MFKNFKKSLSHLREKRFWLPSLMIMLVAFLLILPQIISKGVIVGSDFLFHYNRFYETAMQIKTGNFSYFISLYGFYSSGRIVNALYGPYFAYFQGLLVLISRNWYTYQLVSRFLLSVIAGFSMYRLIRRVAVKPKISLAIAIFYMMTFSVQYWTFRQGFSSWGAAFMPWCMIPAIDFVKTKKVGVLRLAVAVALMMQVHMLSCFLLIVSYLPFYLYGFIKSKEKKTIIIKGIQAVLLA
;
A
#
# COMPACT_ATOMS: atom_id res chain seq x y z
N MET A 1 -2.90 -37.41 -22.66
CA MET A 1 -3.70 -36.26 -23.13
C MET A 1 -3.94 -35.20 -22.03
N PHE A 2 -4.40 -35.55 -20.84
CA PHE A 2 -4.67 -34.60 -19.72
C PHE A 2 -3.46 -33.83 -19.17
N LYS A 3 -2.23 -34.42 -19.18
CA LYS A 3 -0.99 -33.74 -18.70
C LYS A 3 -0.58 -32.57 -19.61
N ASN A 4 -0.75 -32.72 -20.92
CA ASN A 4 -0.41 -31.67 -21.89
C ASN A 4 -1.43 -30.53 -21.86
N PHE A 5 -2.69 -30.80 -21.55
CA PHE A 5 -3.73 -29.79 -21.40
C PHE A 5 -3.51 -28.93 -20.14
N LYS A 6 -3.13 -29.55 -18.99
CA LYS A 6 -2.72 -28.81 -17.77
C LYS A 6 -1.49 -27.94 -18.00
N LYS A 7 -0.49 -28.41 -18.76
CA LYS A 7 0.72 -27.65 -19.07
C LYS A 7 0.44 -26.47 -20.02
N SER A 8 -0.46 -26.65 -21.00
CA SER A 8 -0.94 -25.57 -21.87
C SER A 8 -1.73 -24.50 -21.11
N LEU A 9 -2.61 -24.92 -20.16
CA LEU A 9 -3.36 -24.00 -19.30
C LEU A 9 -2.47 -23.23 -18.32
N SER A 10 -1.41 -23.85 -17.78
CA SER A 10 -0.43 -23.15 -16.93
C SER A 10 0.35 -22.11 -17.72
N HIS A 11 0.82 -22.41 -18.92
CA HIS A 11 1.49 -21.46 -19.81
C HIS A 11 0.60 -20.28 -20.24
N LEU A 12 -0.68 -20.54 -20.53
CA LEU A 12 -1.64 -19.48 -20.84
C LEU A 12 -1.95 -18.60 -19.62
N ARG A 13 -1.93 -19.19 -18.41
CA ARG A 13 -2.12 -18.48 -17.14
C ARG A 13 -0.89 -17.65 -16.77
N GLU A 14 0.33 -18.12 -17.05
CA GLU A 14 1.58 -17.36 -16.89
C GLU A 14 1.64 -16.18 -17.86
N LYS A 15 1.47 -16.39 -19.17
CA LYS A 15 1.41 -15.30 -20.16
C LYS A 15 0.38 -14.25 -19.83
N ARG A 16 -0.74 -14.62 -19.21
CA ARG A 16 -1.83 -13.73 -18.84
C ARG A 16 -1.52 -12.82 -17.67
N PHE A 17 -0.51 -13.15 -16.85
CA PHE A 17 -0.05 -12.33 -15.71
C PHE A 17 1.14 -11.41 -16.08
N TRP A 18 2.03 -11.86 -16.93
CA TRP A 18 3.24 -11.11 -17.30
C TRP A 18 2.94 -9.77 -17.97
N LEU A 19 2.02 -9.76 -18.91
CA LEU A 19 1.70 -8.51 -19.63
C LEU A 19 1.15 -7.40 -18.71
N PRO A 20 0.16 -7.62 -17.83
CA PRO A 20 -0.26 -6.62 -16.87
C PRO A 20 0.88 -6.14 -15.95
N SER A 21 1.72 -7.06 -15.49
CA SER A 21 2.85 -6.72 -14.63
C SER A 21 3.86 -5.83 -15.33
N LEU A 22 4.25 -6.20 -16.55
CA LEU A 22 5.18 -5.41 -17.37
C LEU A 22 4.63 -4.01 -17.65
N MET A 23 3.35 -3.90 -18.02
CA MET A 23 2.72 -2.61 -18.31
C MET A 23 2.63 -1.72 -17.08
N ILE A 24 2.30 -2.27 -15.91
CA ILE A 24 2.28 -1.52 -14.65
C ILE A 24 3.69 -1.01 -14.32
N MET A 25 4.71 -1.85 -14.43
CA MET A 25 6.10 -1.45 -14.18
C MET A 25 6.58 -0.40 -15.18
N LEU A 26 6.24 -0.54 -16.46
CA LEU A 26 6.56 0.44 -17.49
C LEU A 26 5.93 1.80 -17.19
N VAL A 27 4.64 1.83 -16.85
CA VAL A 27 3.95 3.09 -16.49
C VAL A 27 4.56 3.69 -15.22
N ALA A 28 4.87 2.87 -14.20
CA ALA A 28 5.54 3.36 -12.99
C ALA A 28 6.92 3.99 -13.31
N PHE A 29 7.68 3.39 -14.23
CA PHE A 29 8.94 3.95 -14.72
C PHE A 29 8.72 5.28 -15.46
N LEU A 30 7.73 5.37 -16.36
CA LEU A 30 7.40 6.61 -17.08
C LEU A 30 6.99 7.74 -16.12
N LEU A 31 6.30 7.42 -15.01
CA LEU A 31 5.90 8.40 -14.01
C LEU A 31 7.08 9.02 -13.22
N ILE A 32 8.20 8.31 -13.12
CA ILE A 32 9.41 8.85 -12.48
C ILE A 32 10.39 9.47 -13.48
N LEU A 33 10.20 9.26 -14.78
CA LEU A 33 11.10 9.71 -15.83
C LEU A 33 11.39 11.23 -15.81
N PRO A 34 10.39 12.13 -15.59
CA PRO A 34 10.66 13.55 -15.47
C PRO A 34 11.67 13.89 -14.36
N GLN A 35 11.62 13.19 -13.23
CA GLN A 35 12.59 13.38 -12.15
C GLN A 35 13.97 12.84 -12.50
N ILE A 36 14.05 11.73 -13.25
CA ILE A 36 15.32 11.20 -13.76
C ILE A 36 16.00 12.21 -14.68
N ILE A 37 15.23 12.83 -15.59
CA ILE A 37 15.72 13.82 -16.55
C ILE A 37 16.16 15.11 -15.84
N SER A 38 15.37 15.61 -14.90
CA SER A 38 15.67 16.85 -14.17
C SER A 38 16.78 16.70 -13.13
N LYS A 39 17.12 15.47 -12.73
CA LYS A 39 18.10 15.14 -11.67
C LYS A 39 17.84 15.86 -10.34
N GLY A 40 16.60 16.32 -10.12
CA GLY A 40 16.20 17.12 -8.97
C GLY A 40 15.63 16.29 -7.82
N VAL A 41 15.86 16.75 -6.59
CA VAL A 41 15.15 16.27 -5.40
C VAL A 41 13.86 17.07 -5.27
N ILE A 42 12.73 16.38 -5.14
CA ILE A 42 11.42 17.01 -4.96
C ILE A 42 11.28 17.39 -3.48
N VAL A 43 11.09 18.66 -3.20
CA VAL A 43 10.83 19.18 -1.86
C VAL A 43 9.34 19.54 -1.76
N GLY A 44 8.61 18.82 -0.92
CA GLY A 44 7.20 19.06 -0.68
C GLY A 44 6.90 19.56 0.73
N SER A 45 5.62 19.73 1.07
CA SER A 45 5.20 20.29 2.36
C SER A 45 5.64 19.46 3.57
N ASP A 46 5.60 18.12 3.46
CA ASP A 46 5.88 17.21 4.57
C ASP A 46 7.28 16.56 4.48
N PHE A 47 8.09 17.02 3.50
CA PHE A 47 9.40 16.48 3.19
C PHE A 47 10.30 16.38 4.43
N LEU A 48 10.52 17.52 5.13
CA LEU A 48 11.44 17.55 6.26
C LEU A 48 11.00 16.61 7.40
N PHE A 49 9.72 16.57 7.69
CA PHE A 49 9.20 15.70 8.74
C PHE A 49 9.44 14.22 8.42
N HIS A 50 9.01 13.76 7.25
CA HIS A 50 9.13 12.36 6.87
C HIS A 50 10.58 11.92 6.66
N TYR A 51 11.44 12.80 6.10
CA TYR A 51 12.83 12.45 5.85
C TYR A 51 13.66 12.36 7.15
N ASN A 52 13.41 13.23 8.13
CA ASN A 52 13.97 13.05 9.47
C ASN A 52 13.54 11.72 10.09
N ARG A 53 12.29 11.32 9.91
CA ARG A 53 11.74 10.07 10.40
C ARG A 53 12.38 8.85 9.74
N PHE A 54 12.63 8.89 8.42
CA PHE A 54 13.29 7.81 7.68
C PHE A 54 14.79 7.77 7.96
N TYR A 55 15.42 8.92 8.13
CA TYR A 55 16.81 9.01 8.58
C TYR A 55 16.96 8.37 9.96
N GLU A 56 16.06 8.70 10.89
CA GLU A 56 16.02 8.08 12.21
C GLU A 56 16.03 6.55 12.13
N THR A 57 15.06 5.98 11.41
CA THR A 57 14.95 4.52 11.32
C THR A 57 16.09 3.89 10.50
N ALA A 58 16.62 4.58 9.50
CA ALA A 58 17.81 4.15 8.78
C ALA A 58 19.05 4.07 9.71
N MET A 59 19.25 5.07 10.54
CA MET A 59 20.37 5.11 11.50
C MET A 59 20.19 4.07 12.60
N GLN A 60 18.98 3.87 13.11
CA GLN A 60 18.71 2.79 14.08
C GLN A 60 19.07 1.41 13.51
N ILE A 61 18.66 1.13 12.24
CA ILE A 61 19.03 -0.13 11.57
C ILE A 61 20.54 -0.23 11.41
N LYS A 62 21.21 0.86 10.97
CA LYS A 62 22.65 0.87 10.69
C LYS A 62 23.50 0.65 11.95
N THR A 63 23.07 1.21 13.07
CA THR A 63 23.83 1.16 14.34
C THR A 63 23.43 0.01 15.25
N GLY A 64 22.25 -0.62 14.99
CA GLY A 64 21.66 -1.61 15.89
C GLY A 64 21.10 -1.02 17.19
N ASN A 65 21.04 0.31 17.31
CA ASN A 65 20.51 0.99 18.49
C ASN A 65 19.08 1.46 18.24
N PHE A 66 18.12 0.67 18.72
CA PHE A 66 16.69 0.87 18.47
C PHE A 66 16.01 1.62 19.62
N SER A 67 15.21 2.61 19.28
CA SER A 67 14.33 3.31 20.22
C SER A 67 12.93 3.46 19.61
N TYR A 68 11.92 2.96 20.34
CA TYR A 68 10.54 3.05 19.89
C TYR A 68 9.92 4.43 20.18
N PHE A 69 10.21 4.99 21.34
CA PHE A 69 9.55 6.19 21.83
C PHE A 69 10.23 7.49 21.39
N ILE A 70 11.55 7.57 21.48
CA ILE A 70 12.29 8.81 21.23
C ILE A 70 13.20 8.69 20.01
N SER A 71 13.33 9.77 19.24
CA SER A 71 14.29 9.87 18.14
C SER A 71 15.71 10.08 18.69
N LEU A 72 16.63 9.24 18.23
CA LEU A 72 18.04 9.27 18.63
C LEU A 72 18.91 10.02 17.63
N TYR A 73 18.57 9.99 16.35
CA TYR A 73 19.38 10.47 15.23
C TYR A 73 18.69 11.55 14.40
N GLY A 74 17.38 11.37 14.15
CA GLY A 74 16.57 12.34 13.43
C GLY A 74 16.16 13.52 14.29
N PHE A 75 15.58 14.55 13.67
CA PHE A 75 15.10 15.74 14.37
C PHE A 75 16.14 16.40 15.27
N TYR A 76 17.40 16.43 14.79
CA TYR A 76 18.55 16.98 15.55
C TYR A 76 18.77 16.27 16.91
N SER A 77 18.48 14.98 16.99
CA SER A 77 18.59 14.18 18.24
C SER A 77 17.80 14.77 19.42
N SER A 78 16.68 15.44 19.13
CA SER A 78 15.88 16.15 20.15
C SER A 78 15.02 15.23 21.04
N GLY A 79 15.08 13.90 20.85
CA GLY A 79 14.25 12.97 21.62
C GLY A 79 12.76 13.01 21.25
N ARG A 80 12.42 13.50 20.05
CA ARG A 80 11.02 13.66 19.61
C ARG A 80 10.29 12.32 19.57
N ILE A 81 9.08 12.28 20.12
CA ILE A 81 8.19 11.11 20.06
C ILE A 81 7.48 11.11 18.70
N VAL A 82 7.88 10.22 17.80
CA VAL A 82 7.31 10.11 16.46
C VAL A 82 6.82 8.69 16.17
N ASN A 83 7.66 7.68 16.36
CA ASN A 83 7.33 6.30 16.00
C ASN A 83 6.16 5.72 16.81
N ALA A 84 5.94 6.19 18.04
CA ALA A 84 4.79 5.78 18.85
C ALA A 84 3.46 6.35 18.33
N LEU A 85 3.50 7.46 17.55
CA LEU A 85 2.32 8.15 17.01
C LEU A 85 2.07 7.86 15.52
N TYR A 86 3.11 7.45 14.81
CA TYR A 86 3.08 7.09 13.39
C TYR A 86 3.61 5.67 13.19
N GLY A 87 2.95 4.85 12.40
CA GLY A 87 3.29 3.45 12.17
C GLY A 87 4.79 3.16 12.01
N PRO A 88 5.46 2.59 13.03
CA PRO A 88 6.91 2.43 13.03
C PRO A 88 7.41 1.46 11.97
N TYR A 89 6.70 0.36 11.73
CA TYR A 89 7.14 -0.66 10.77
C TYR A 89 7.26 -0.12 9.35
N PHE A 90 6.35 0.76 8.95
CA PHE A 90 6.44 1.40 7.64
C PHE A 90 7.59 2.43 7.58
N ALA A 91 7.90 3.10 8.69
CA ALA A 91 9.07 3.96 8.78
C ALA A 91 10.37 3.16 8.68
N TYR A 92 10.48 2.00 9.32
CA TYR A 92 11.63 1.09 9.16
C TYR A 92 11.78 0.58 7.73
N PHE A 93 10.68 0.24 7.06
CA PHE A 93 10.72 -0.09 5.63
C PHE A 93 11.31 1.06 4.79
N GLN A 94 10.87 2.29 5.03
CA GLN A 94 11.42 3.47 4.34
C GLN A 94 12.89 3.72 4.72
N GLY A 95 13.26 3.54 5.99
CA GLY A 95 14.64 3.62 6.45
C GLY A 95 15.57 2.62 5.76
N LEU A 96 15.09 1.39 5.54
CA LEU A 96 15.82 0.40 4.75
C LEU A 96 16.02 0.86 3.30
N LEU A 97 14.99 1.45 2.67
CA LEU A 97 15.11 2.03 1.33
C LEU A 97 16.13 3.17 1.30
N VAL A 98 16.19 4.01 2.34
CA VAL A 98 17.20 5.08 2.47
C VAL A 98 18.61 4.49 2.50
N LEU A 99 18.85 3.45 3.28
CA LEU A 99 20.15 2.78 3.37
C LEU A 99 20.59 2.17 2.03
N ILE A 100 19.68 1.48 1.35
CA ILE A 100 19.96 0.86 0.05
C ILE A 100 20.24 1.93 -1.02
N SER A 101 19.51 3.04 -0.99
CA SER A 101 19.59 4.11 -1.99
C SER A 101 20.80 5.04 -1.81
N ARG A 102 21.42 5.07 -0.63
CA ARG A 102 22.61 5.86 -0.25
C ARG A 102 22.44 7.39 -0.31
N ASN A 103 21.50 7.94 -1.05
CA ASN A 103 21.20 9.36 -1.17
C ASN A 103 19.69 9.60 -1.38
N TRP A 104 19.24 10.82 -1.08
CA TRP A 104 17.83 11.19 -1.11
C TRP A 104 17.22 11.23 -2.51
N TYR A 105 18.00 11.55 -3.53
CA TYR A 105 17.53 11.51 -4.91
C TYR A 105 17.17 10.08 -5.34
N THR A 106 18.09 9.14 -5.16
CA THR A 106 17.86 7.73 -5.49
C THR A 106 16.74 7.13 -4.63
N TYR A 107 16.70 7.49 -3.34
CA TYR A 107 15.60 7.09 -2.46
C TYR A 107 14.25 7.55 -3.02
N GLN A 108 14.11 8.80 -3.45
CA GLN A 108 12.87 9.30 -4.03
C GLN A 108 12.46 8.52 -5.28
N LEU A 109 13.39 8.25 -6.18
CA LEU A 109 13.12 7.48 -7.40
C LEU A 109 12.61 6.07 -7.05
N VAL A 110 13.31 5.37 -6.17
CA VAL A 110 12.93 4.00 -5.74
C VAL A 110 11.59 4.01 -5.03
N SER A 111 11.40 4.91 -4.06
CA SER A 111 10.16 5.03 -3.29
C SER A 111 8.96 5.36 -4.18
N ARG A 112 9.09 6.32 -5.11
CA ARG A 112 8.03 6.69 -6.05
C ARG A 112 7.71 5.58 -7.05
N PHE A 113 8.74 4.89 -7.54
CA PHE A 113 8.55 3.73 -8.41
C PHE A 113 7.76 2.64 -7.69
N LEU A 114 8.18 2.24 -6.48
CA LEU A 114 7.50 1.23 -5.67
C LEU A 114 6.06 1.62 -5.34
N LEU A 115 5.83 2.88 -4.94
CA LEU A 115 4.49 3.40 -4.68
C LEU A 115 3.58 3.24 -5.91
N SER A 116 4.06 3.65 -7.08
CA SER A 116 3.29 3.56 -8.33
C SER A 116 3.00 2.11 -8.72
N VAL A 117 3.99 1.22 -8.57
CA VAL A 117 3.82 -0.23 -8.80
C VAL A 117 2.77 -0.81 -7.86
N ILE A 118 2.82 -0.48 -6.56
CA ILE A 118 1.84 -0.93 -5.57
C ILE A 118 0.45 -0.40 -5.93
N ALA A 119 0.30 0.87 -6.28
CA ALA A 119 -0.97 1.46 -6.69
C ALA A 119 -1.57 0.71 -7.89
N GLY A 120 -0.76 0.45 -8.93
CA GLY A 120 -1.19 -0.30 -10.12
C GLY A 120 -1.62 -1.73 -9.81
N PHE A 121 -0.80 -2.47 -9.07
CA PHE A 121 -1.11 -3.85 -8.71
C PHE A 121 -2.30 -3.97 -7.76
N SER A 122 -2.41 -3.08 -6.77
CA SER A 122 -3.51 -3.10 -5.82
C SER A 122 -4.86 -2.86 -6.53
N MET A 123 -4.91 -1.87 -7.41
CA MET A 123 -6.11 -1.58 -8.20
C MET A 123 -6.40 -2.70 -9.20
N TYR A 124 -5.39 -3.20 -9.93
CA TYR A 124 -5.57 -4.32 -10.84
C TYR A 124 -6.19 -5.53 -10.12
N ARG A 125 -5.67 -5.90 -8.95
CA ARG A 125 -6.20 -7.02 -8.15
C ARG A 125 -7.62 -6.79 -7.66
N LEU A 126 -7.94 -5.57 -7.19
CA LEU A 126 -9.29 -5.22 -6.76
C LEU A 126 -10.29 -5.38 -7.92
N ILE A 127 -10.00 -4.80 -9.08
CA ILE A 127 -10.88 -4.85 -10.25
C ILE A 127 -11.01 -6.29 -10.78
N ARG A 128 -9.91 -7.07 -10.76
CA ARG A 128 -9.99 -8.51 -11.07
C ARG A 128 -10.88 -9.29 -10.08
N ARG A 129 -10.94 -8.84 -8.82
CA ARG A 129 -11.79 -9.46 -7.81
C ARG A 129 -13.27 -9.26 -8.08
N VAL A 130 -13.67 -8.18 -8.73
CA VAL A 130 -15.05 -7.95 -9.15
C VAL A 130 -15.37 -8.53 -10.54
N ALA A 131 -14.52 -9.45 -11.04
CA ALA A 131 -14.70 -10.24 -12.26
C ALA A 131 -14.67 -9.43 -13.59
N VAL A 132 -14.06 -8.25 -13.60
CA VAL A 132 -13.84 -7.46 -14.82
C VAL A 132 -12.76 -8.12 -15.70
N LYS A 133 -12.89 -8.01 -17.02
CA LYS A 133 -11.94 -8.57 -18.01
C LYS A 133 -10.51 -8.03 -17.77
N PRO A 134 -9.44 -8.84 -17.99
CA PRO A 134 -8.05 -8.43 -17.69
C PRO A 134 -7.60 -7.14 -18.35
N LYS A 135 -7.95 -6.92 -19.61
CA LYS A 135 -7.58 -5.69 -20.37
C LYS A 135 -8.21 -4.43 -19.76
N ILE A 136 -9.48 -4.51 -19.38
CA ILE A 136 -10.20 -3.39 -18.74
C ILE A 136 -9.63 -3.16 -17.33
N SER A 137 -9.36 -4.24 -16.57
CA SER A 137 -8.74 -4.14 -15.25
C SER A 137 -7.37 -3.47 -15.31
N LEU A 138 -6.58 -3.74 -16.36
CA LEU A 138 -5.29 -3.11 -16.57
C LEU A 138 -5.45 -1.61 -16.91
N ALA A 139 -6.37 -1.27 -17.80
CA ALA A 139 -6.64 0.14 -18.14
C ALA A 139 -7.06 0.95 -16.90
N ILE A 140 -7.98 0.40 -16.08
CA ILE A 140 -8.40 1.04 -14.82
C ILE A 140 -7.21 1.18 -13.85
N ALA A 141 -6.35 0.16 -13.75
CA ALA A 141 -5.17 0.20 -12.87
C ALA A 141 -4.18 1.29 -13.31
N ILE A 142 -3.90 1.40 -14.61
CA ILE A 142 -3.04 2.45 -15.18
C ILE A 142 -3.65 3.83 -14.92
N PHE A 143 -4.94 3.99 -15.17
CA PHE A 143 -5.64 5.25 -14.90
C PHE A 143 -5.55 5.62 -13.41
N TYR A 144 -5.73 4.64 -12.51
CA TYR A 144 -5.61 4.86 -11.08
C TYR A 144 -4.22 5.36 -10.66
N MET A 145 -3.15 4.79 -11.22
CA MET A 145 -1.77 5.24 -10.96
C MET A 145 -1.58 6.74 -11.28
N MET A 146 -2.33 7.27 -12.22
CA MET A 146 -2.25 8.66 -12.69
C MET A 146 -3.23 9.59 -11.97
N THR A 147 -4.08 9.07 -11.07
CA THR A 147 -5.06 9.90 -10.34
C THR A 147 -4.40 10.90 -9.41
N PHE A 148 -5.12 12.00 -9.14
CA PHE A 148 -4.73 13.01 -8.17
C PHE A 148 -4.42 12.40 -6.79
N SER A 149 -5.22 11.47 -6.31
CA SER A 149 -5.04 10.82 -5.00
C SER A 149 -3.69 10.12 -4.86
N VAL A 150 -3.14 9.57 -5.94
CA VAL A 150 -1.82 8.91 -5.95
C VAL A 150 -0.71 9.92 -6.24
N GLN A 151 -0.85 10.76 -7.27
CA GLN A 151 0.25 11.59 -7.76
C GLN A 151 0.44 12.90 -6.98
N TYR A 152 -0.61 13.57 -6.56
CA TYR A 152 -0.51 14.85 -5.86
C TYR A 152 0.37 14.77 -4.60
N TRP A 153 0.08 13.84 -3.70
CA TRP A 153 0.85 13.67 -2.48
C TRP A 153 2.23 13.07 -2.72
N THR A 154 2.40 12.35 -3.84
CA THR A 154 3.73 11.87 -4.27
C THR A 154 4.63 13.06 -4.62
N PHE A 155 4.13 14.05 -5.34
CA PHE A 155 4.88 15.28 -5.63
C PHE A 155 5.05 16.17 -4.40
N ARG A 156 4.11 16.17 -3.47
CA ARG A 156 4.24 16.91 -2.21
C ARG A 156 5.03 16.17 -1.13
N GLN A 157 5.54 15.00 -1.42
CA GLN A 157 6.25 14.12 -0.49
C GLN A 157 5.46 13.81 0.79
N GLY A 158 4.12 13.75 0.66
CA GLY A 158 3.21 13.37 1.74
C GLY A 158 2.92 11.87 1.75
N PHE A 159 2.66 11.32 2.92
CA PHE A 159 2.42 9.89 3.11
C PHE A 159 1.03 9.40 2.68
N SER A 160 0.09 10.31 2.43
CA SER A 160 -1.25 9.98 1.95
C SER A 160 -1.25 9.24 0.62
N SER A 161 -0.24 9.46 -0.24
CA SER A 161 -0.10 8.72 -1.50
C SER A 161 0.16 7.23 -1.30
N TRP A 162 0.91 6.86 -0.26
CA TRP A 162 1.10 5.45 0.09
C TRP A 162 -0.20 4.82 0.59
N GLY A 163 -0.98 5.56 1.40
CA GLY A 163 -2.32 5.14 1.77
C GLY A 163 -3.22 4.92 0.56
N ALA A 164 -3.23 5.87 -0.40
CA ALA A 164 -3.95 5.71 -1.66
C ALA A 164 -3.46 4.47 -2.45
N ALA A 165 -2.14 4.24 -2.53
CA ALA A 165 -1.58 3.09 -3.24
C ALA A 165 -2.04 1.74 -2.68
N PHE A 166 -2.14 1.60 -1.36
CA PHE A 166 -2.61 0.37 -0.71
C PHE A 166 -4.14 0.26 -0.60
N MET A 167 -4.88 1.37 -0.67
CA MET A 167 -6.33 1.40 -0.47
C MET A 167 -7.09 0.36 -1.30
N PRO A 168 -6.86 0.19 -2.63
CA PRO A 168 -7.59 -0.80 -3.40
C PRO A 168 -7.35 -2.24 -2.93
N TRP A 169 -6.12 -2.58 -2.53
CA TRP A 169 -5.81 -3.90 -2.00
C TRP A 169 -6.50 -4.14 -0.65
N CYS A 170 -6.50 -3.13 0.21
CA CYS A 170 -7.18 -3.17 1.50
C CYS A 170 -8.71 -3.25 1.37
N MET A 171 -9.31 -2.83 0.25
CA MET A 171 -10.75 -2.98 -0.02
C MET A 171 -11.17 -4.41 -0.40
N ILE A 172 -10.23 -5.30 -0.75
CA ILE A 172 -10.55 -6.69 -1.15
C ILE A 172 -11.34 -7.46 -0.08
N PRO A 173 -11.02 -7.38 1.24
CA PRO A 173 -11.82 -8.05 2.28
C PRO A 173 -13.31 -7.65 2.27
N ALA A 174 -13.62 -6.38 2.01
CA ALA A 174 -15.00 -5.92 1.92
C ALA A 174 -15.74 -6.50 0.70
N ILE A 175 -15.08 -6.54 -0.46
CA ILE A 175 -15.64 -7.18 -1.66
C ILE A 175 -15.86 -8.68 -1.43
N ASP A 176 -14.90 -9.37 -0.80
CA ASP A 176 -15.05 -10.79 -0.46
C ASP A 176 -16.21 -11.03 0.50
N PHE A 177 -16.36 -10.16 1.51
CA PHE A 177 -17.48 -10.24 2.44
C PHE A 177 -18.84 -10.07 1.74
N VAL A 178 -18.99 -9.10 0.84
CA VAL A 178 -20.23 -8.91 0.08
C VAL A 178 -20.57 -10.15 -0.75
N LYS A 179 -19.56 -10.81 -1.33
CA LYS A 179 -19.75 -12.01 -2.17
C LYS A 179 -20.08 -13.25 -1.36
N THR A 180 -19.36 -13.49 -0.28
CA THR A 180 -19.40 -14.76 0.46
C THR A 180 -20.25 -14.71 1.71
N LYS A 181 -20.59 -13.51 2.21
CA LYS A 181 -21.20 -13.24 3.52
C LYS A 181 -20.36 -13.78 4.70
N LYS A 182 -19.08 -14.08 4.47
CA LYS A 182 -18.14 -14.59 5.48
C LYS A 182 -17.02 -13.60 5.72
N VAL A 183 -16.77 -13.25 6.98
CA VAL A 183 -15.67 -12.37 7.36
C VAL A 183 -14.37 -13.15 7.31
N GLY A 184 -13.43 -12.70 6.49
CA GLY A 184 -12.07 -13.23 6.44
C GLY A 184 -11.21 -12.51 7.49
N VAL A 185 -11.21 -13.02 8.74
CA VAL A 185 -10.60 -12.37 9.91
C VAL A 185 -9.17 -11.92 9.64
N LEU A 186 -8.29 -12.83 9.25
CA LEU A 186 -6.88 -12.51 9.00
C LEU A 186 -6.69 -11.48 7.88
N ARG A 187 -7.44 -11.58 6.79
CA ARG A 187 -7.33 -10.62 5.67
C ARG A 187 -7.79 -9.23 6.06
N LEU A 188 -8.86 -9.15 6.86
CA LEU A 188 -9.37 -7.88 7.37
C LEU A 188 -8.38 -7.26 8.36
N ALA A 189 -7.88 -8.05 9.32
CA ALA A 189 -6.88 -7.61 10.28
C ALA A 189 -5.61 -7.08 9.59
N VAL A 190 -5.06 -7.84 8.65
CA VAL A 190 -3.86 -7.41 7.88
C VAL A 190 -4.12 -6.15 7.08
N ALA A 191 -5.31 -5.98 6.48
CA ALA A 191 -5.64 -4.77 5.71
C ALA A 191 -5.72 -3.53 6.62
N VAL A 192 -6.34 -3.64 7.80
CA VAL A 192 -6.44 -2.54 8.77
C VAL A 192 -5.07 -2.24 9.37
N ALA A 193 -4.35 -3.26 9.86
CA ALA A 193 -3.02 -3.11 10.43
C ALA A 193 -2.04 -2.46 9.43
N LEU A 194 -1.99 -2.94 8.19
CA LEU A 194 -1.15 -2.35 7.14
C LEU A 194 -1.48 -0.87 6.92
N MET A 195 -2.78 -0.54 6.79
CA MET A 195 -3.17 0.84 6.54
C MET A 195 -2.86 1.75 7.73
N MET A 196 -3.00 1.26 8.96
CA MET A 196 -2.64 1.98 10.17
C MET A 196 -1.13 2.27 10.23
N GLN A 197 -0.29 1.30 9.83
CA GLN A 197 1.15 1.47 9.75
C GLN A 197 1.58 2.45 8.65
N VAL A 198 0.85 2.51 7.55
CA VAL A 198 1.18 3.38 6.42
C VAL A 198 0.75 4.83 6.68
N HIS A 199 -0.54 5.06 7.02
CA HIS A 199 -1.08 6.40 7.20
C HIS A 199 -2.41 6.38 7.96
N MET A 200 -2.44 6.99 9.14
CA MET A 200 -3.60 6.93 10.05
C MET A 200 -4.90 7.46 9.43
N LEU A 201 -4.86 8.62 8.74
CA LEU A 201 -6.03 9.16 8.06
C LEU A 201 -6.54 8.21 6.96
N SER A 202 -5.64 7.56 6.22
CA SER A 202 -6.04 6.57 5.21
C SER A 202 -6.66 5.33 5.83
N CYS A 203 -6.23 4.94 7.04
CA CYS A 203 -6.88 3.87 7.81
C CYS A 203 -8.31 4.26 8.21
N PHE A 204 -8.50 5.48 8.70
CA PHE A 204 -9.83 5.99 8.99
C PHE A 204 -10.74 5.99 7.76
N LEU A 205 -10.24 6.49 6.61
CA LEU A 205 -10.98 6.47 5.35
C LEU A 205 -11.30 5.04 4.88
N LEU A 206 -10.40 4.07 5.10
CA LEU A 206 -10.65 2.66 4.82
C LEU A 206 -11.81 2.12 5.66
N ILE A 207 -11.81 2.41 6.98
CA ILE A 207 -12.87 1.96 7.88
C ILE A 207 -14.23 2.56 7.47
N VAL A 208 -14.26 3.85 7.17
CA VAL A 208 -15.48 4.52 6.66
C VAL A 208 -15.93 3.89 5.34
N SER A 209 -14.99 3.60 4.43
CA SER A 209 -15.29 2.94 3.16
C SER A 209 -15.81 1.51 3.32
N TYR A 210 -15.48 0.82 4.40
CA TYR A 210 -16.00 -0.51 4.70
C TYR A 210 -17.48 -0.50 5.11
N LEU A 211 -17.98 0.57 5.72
CA LEU A 211 -19.33 0.64 6.30
C LEU A 211 -20.43 0.20 5.31
N PRO A 212 -20.55 0.73 4.09
CA PRO A 212 -21.63 0.33 3.17
C PRO A 212 -21.55 -1.15 2.78
N PHE A 213 -20.35 -1.72 2.62
CA PHE A 213 -20.14 -3.11 2.24
C PHE A 213 -20.52 -4.07 3.38
N TYR A 214 -20.05 -3.76 4.59
CA TYR A 214 -20.33 -4.60 5.76
C TYR A 214 -21.78 -4.47 6.20
N LEU A 215 -22.38 -3.28 6.14
CA LEU A 215 -23.80 -3.08 6.41
C LEU A 215 -24.68 -3.88 5.43
N TYR A 216 -24.42 -3.76 4.13
CA TYR A 216 -25.15 -4.55 3.12
C TYR A 216 -25.00 -6.05 3.34
N GLY A 217 -23.79 -6.54 3.53
CA GLY A 217 -23.53 -7.96 3.76
C GLY A 217 -24.14 -8.47 5.05
N PHE A 218 -24.13 -7.67 6.12
CA PHE A 218 -24.75 -7.99 7.40
C PHE A 218 -26.29 -8.10 7.31
N ILE A 219 -26.94 -7.14 6.65
CA ILE A 219 -28.40 -7.16 6.43
C ILE A 219 -28.80 -8.43 5.66
N LYS A 220 -28.03 -8.80 4.63
CA LYS A 220 -28.32 -9.95 3.76
C LYS A 220 -27.88 -11.31 4.35
N SER A 221 -27.14 -11.32 5.47
CA SER A 221 -26.68 -12.56 6.10
C SER A 221 -27.67 -13.11 7.10
N LYS A 222 -27.73 -14.46 7.17
CA LYS A 222 -28.44 -15.18 8.24
C LYS A 222 -27.58 -15.36 9.50
N GLU A 223 -26.25 -15.26 9.40
CA GLU A 223 -25.28 -15.54 10.47
C GLU A 223 -24.76 -14.24 11.13
N LYS A 224 -25.67 -13.37 11.58
CA LYS A 224 -25.30 -12.04 12.12
C LYS A 224 -24.35 -12.11 13.32
N LYS A 225 -24.57 -13.04 14.25
CA LYS A 225 -23.72 -13.24 15.44
C LYS A 225 -22.29 -13.61 15.04
N THR A 226 -22.14 -14.53 14.10
CA THR A 226 -20.82 -14.95 13.59
C THR A 226 -20.07 -13.81 12.94
N ILE A 227 -20.75 -12.93 12.20
CA ILE A 227 -20.14 -11.75 11.57
C ILE A 227 -19.62 -10.78 12.62
N ILE A 228 -20.39 -10.49 13.67
CA ILE A 228 -19.97 -9.60 14.75
C ILE A 228 -18.74 -10.16 15.46
N ILE A 229 -18.79 -11.44 15.87
CA ILE A 229 -17.66 -12.07 16.57
C ILE A 229 -16.39 -12.03 15.72
N LYS A 230 -16.47 -12.40 14.43
CA LYS A 230 -15.32 -12.37 13.52
C LYS A 230 -14.86 -10.96 13.21
N GLY A 231 -15.74 -9.99 13.17
CA GLY A 231 -15.38 -8.57 13.06
C GLY A 231 -14.56 -8.10 14.26
N ILE A 232 -15.00 -8.40 15.48
CA ILE A 232 -14.28 -8.11 16.71
C ILE A 232 -12.91 -8.80 16.72
N GLN A 233 -12.85 -10.09 16.37
CA GLN A 233 -11.58 -10.82 16.26
C GLN A 233 -10.62 -10.15 15.27
N ALA A 234 -11.09 -9.65 14.14
CA ALA A 234 -10.26 -8.96 13.17
C ALA A 234 -9.70 -7.63 13.71
N VAL A 235 -10.49 -6.89 14.47
CA VAL A 235 -10.04 -5.64 15.11
C VAL A 235 -9.01 -5.92 16.22
N LEU A 236 -9.21 -6.98 17.02
CA LEU A 236 -8.26 -7.36 18.07
C LEU A 236 -6.92 -7.88 17.53
N LEU A 237 -6.91 -8.40 16.29
CA LEU A 237 -5.70 -8.89 15.61
C LEU A 237 -4.99 -7.81 14.78
N ALA A 238 -5.62 -6.67 14.54
CA ALA A 238 -5.06 -5.56 13.76
C ALA A 238 -4.19 -4.65 14.61
#